data_a1b71d08175f26512442e35409608a88
#
_entry.id   a1b71d08175f26512442e35409608a88
#
_cell.length_a   1.000
_cell.length_b   1.000
_cell.length_c   1.000
_cell.angle_alpha   90.00
_cell.angle_beta   90.00
_cell.angle_gamma   90.00
#
_symmetry.space_group_name_H-M   'P 1'
#
loop_
_entity.id
_entity.type
_entity.pdbx_description
1 polymer ?
#
loop_
_entity_poly.entity_id
_entity_poly.type
_entity_poly.pdbx_seq_one_letter_code
_entity_poly.pdbx_strand_id
1 'polypeptide(L)'
;MKLLVPVTRENRILLGVAFFIGFVALWWLLTWSGAVPKHFLASPLQTLLSGYDLFAAQKFGFDVGMTIWRVLGGFLIAAVIAVPLGIAMGAYKPIEAFFEPFVSFARYLPASAFIPLLILWVGIGEAQKLTVIFIGCFFQLTLMVTMIVSGTRRDLVEAAYTLGCKDTGVVRRVLLPGAAPEIAEALRQVLGLGWTYIIVAELIGASSGIGHMITDSQALMATDHIIAGIVVIGLVGLASDLLFKQVNRRLFAWSLQR
;
A
#
# COMPACT_ATOMS: atom_id res chain seq x y z
N MET A 1 15.50 -23.31 -20.71
CA MET A 1 15.40 -22.64 -19.40
C MET A 1 15.68 -23.68 -18.31
N LYS A 2 16.63 -23.43 -17.42
CA LYS A 2 16.86 -24.31 -16.25
C LYS A 2 16.08 -23.76 -15.07
N LEU A 3 15.37 -24.62 -14.34
CA LEU A 3 14.58 -24.24 -13.14
C LEU A 3 15.49 -23.68 -12.05
N LEU A 4 15.05 -22.59 -11.39
CA LEU A 4 15.70 -21.97 -10.23
C LEU A 4 17.11 -21.42 -10.44
N VAL A 5 17.57 -21.26 -11.69
CA VAL A 5 18.86 -20.62 -11.94
C VAL A 5 18.71 -19.10 -11.78
N PRO A 6 19.52 -18.46 -10.89
CA PRO A 6 19.43 -17.03 -10.70
C PRO A 6 19.81 -16.28 -11.98
N VAL A 7 19.00 -15.30 -12.34
CA VAL A 7 19.25 -14.41 -13.47
C VAL A 7 20.23 -13.33 -13.04
N THR A 8 21.24 -13.04 -13.85
CA THR A 8 22.18 -11.94 -13.58
C THR A 8 21.43 -10.61 -13.44
N ARG A 9 22.00 -9.67 -12.69
CA ARG A 9 21.40 -8.35 -12.46
C ARG A 9 21.09 -7.62 -13.77
N GLU A 10 22.00 -7.71 -14.74
CA GLU A 10 21.86 -7.08 -16.06
C GLU A 10 20.71 -7.69 -16.84
N ASN A 11 20.62 -9.02 -16.94
CA ASN A 11 19.54 -9.70 -17.61
C ASN A 11 18.18 -9.46 -16.95
N ARG A 12 18.14 -9.30 -15.62
CA ARG A 12 16.91 -8.94 -14.90
C ARG A 12 16.42 -7.55 -15.31
N ILE A 13 17.32 -6.57 -15.38
CA ILE A 13 17.00 -5.21 -15.81
C ILE A 13 16.56 -5.23 -17.27
N LEU A 14 17.30 -5.90 -18.14
CA LEU A 14 16.98 -6.01 -19.57
C LEU A 14 15.60 -6.62 -19.81
N LEU A 15 15.28 -7.72 -19.15
CA LEU A 15 13.97 -8.38 -19.27
C LEU A 15 12.83 -7.48 -18.72
N GLY A 16 13.06 -6.76 -17.63
CA GLY A 16 12.11 -5.80 -17.10
C GLY A 16 11.83 -4.64 -18.07
N VAL A 17 12.88 -4.04 -18.61
CA VAL A 17 12.77 -2.97 -19.61
C VAL A 17 12.10 -3.47 -20.89
N ALA A 18 12.47 -4.67 -21.36
CA ALA A 18 11.86 -5.29 -22.55
C ALA A 18 10.36 -5.51 -22.36
N PHE A 19 9.92 -5.93 -21.15
CA PHE A 19 8.49 -6.05 -20.84
C PHE A 19 7.77 -4.70 -20.94
N PHE A 20 8.34 -3.64 -20.31
CA PHE A 20 7.73 -2.30 -20.36
C PHE A 20 7.66 -1.73 -21.77
N ILE A 21 8.73 -1.89 -22.57
CA ILE A 21 8.73 -1.49 -23.98
C ILE A 21 7.67 -2.27 -24.77
N GLY A 22 7.59 -3.58 -24.58
CA GLY A 22 6.58 -4.41 -25.24
C GLY A 22 5.15 -4.02 -24.85
N PHE A 23 4.91 -3.70 -23.57
CA PHE A 23 3.61 -3.23 -23.10
C PHE A 23 3.22 -1.88 -23.72
N VAL A 24 4.14 -0.89 -23.72
CA VAL A 24 3.89 0.41 -24.34
C VAL A 24 3.73 0.30 -25.86
N ALA A 25 4.50 -0.56 -26.51
CA ALA A 25 4.37 -0.82 -27.95
C ALA A 25 3.02 -1.46 -28.29
N LEU A 26 2.55 -2.42 -27.47
CA LEU A 26 1.22 -3.01 -27.63
C LEU A 26 0.11 -1.96 -27.45
N TRP A 27 0.22 -1.14 -26.41
CA TRP A 27 -0.73 -0.05 -26.17
C TRP A 27 -0.73 0.94 -27.37
N TRP A 28 0.45 1.34 -27.85
CA TRP A 28 0.57 2.20 -29.03
C TRP A 28 -0.07 1.56 -30.26
N LEU A 29 0.19 0.28 -30.51
CA LEU A 29 -0.38 -0.45 -31.65
C LEU A 29 -1.90 -0.51 -31.60
N LEU A 30 -2.50 -0.78 -30.44
CA LEU A 30 -3.95 -0.82 -30.24
C LEU A 30 -4.60 0.54 -30.52
N THR A 31 -3.97 1.63 -30.08
CA THR A 31 -4.48 2.99 -30.32
C THR A 31 -4.26 3.47 -31.76
N TRP A 32 -3.17 3.06 -32.38
CA TRP A 32 -2.84 3.44 -33.77
C TRP A 32 -3.66 2.66 -34.80
N SER A 33 -3.93 1.38 -34.56
CA SER A 33 -4.72 0.52 -35.48
C SER A 33 -6.19 0.95 -35.60
N GLY A 34 -6.68 1.80 -34.68
CA GLY A 34 -8.10 2.17 -34.63
C GLY A 34 -9.01 1.04 -34.11
N ALA A 35 -8.45 -0.07 -33.62
CA ALA A 35 -9.20 -1.17 -33.03
C ALA A 35 -10.01 -0.74 -31.80
N VAL A 36 -9.51 0.28 -31.09
CA VAL A 36 -10.21 0.90 -29.95
C VAL A 36 -10.45 2.38 -30.29
N PRO A 37 -11.70 2.87 -30.21
CA PRO A 37 -11.99 4.29 -30.43
C PRO A 37 -11.21 5.18 -29.44
N LYS A 38 -10.72 6.33 -29.89
CA LYS A 38 -9.88 7.25 -29.10
C LYS A 38 -10.54 7.74 -27.79
N HIS A 39 -11.87 7.76 -27.75
CA HIS A 39 -12.62 8.13 -26.54
C HIS A 39 -12.55 7.08 -25.42
N PHE A 40 -12.21 5.82 -25.74
CA PHE A 40 -12.09 4.75 -24.76
C PHE A 40 -10.65 4.48 -24.34
N LEU A 41 -9.69 4.74 -25.22
CA LEU A 41 -8.28 4.54 -24.92
C LEU A 41 -7.43 5.63 -25.57
N ALA A 42 -6.90 6.53 -24.76
CA ALA A 42 -5.95 7.53 -25.22
C ALA A 42 -4.60 6.88 -25.58
N SER A 43 -3.88 7.46 -26.55
CA SER A 43 -2.55 6.99 -26.91
C SER A 43 -1.52 7.32 -25.82
N PRO A 44 -0.41 6.56 -25.72
CA PRO A 44 0.66 6.86 -24.77
C PRO A 44 1.16 8.31 -24.86
N LEU A 45 1.29 8.85 -26.07
CA LEU A 45 1.73 10.22 -26.28
C LEU A 45 0.70 11.25 -25.77
N GLN A 46 -0.58 11.06 -26.08
CA GLN A 46 -1.65 11.91 -25.55
C GLN A 46 -1.66 11.90 -24.03
N THR A 47 -1.59 10.72 -23.41
CA THR A 47 -1.53 10.58 -21.95
C THR A 47 -0.34 11.34 -21.33
N LEU A 48 0.83 11.32 -21.96
CA LEU A 48 2.00 12.07 -21.48
C LEU A 48 1.81 13.59 -21.61
N LEU A 49 1.27 14.05 -22.74
CA LEU A 49 1.01 15.49 -22.95
C LEU A 49 -0.07 16.00 -21.98
N SER A 50 -1.15 15.26 -21.82
CA SER A 50 -2.22 15.59 -20.87
C SER A 50 -1.73 15.53 -19.43
N GLY A 51 -0.86 14.59 -19.09
CA GLY A 51 -0.19 14.56 -17.79
C GLY A 51 0.63 15.85 -17.56
N TYR A 52 1.38 16.31 -18.53
CA TYR A 52 2.11 17.58 -18.43
C TYR A 52 1.17 18.79 -18.22
N ASP A 53 0.07 18.86 -18.98
CA ASP A 53 -0.91 19.94 -18.87
C ASP A 53 -1.62 19.95 -17.50
N LEU A 54 -1.94 18.77 -16.95
CA LEU A 54 -2.48 18.65 -15.60
C LEU A 54 -1.57 19.30 -14.55
N PHE A 55 -0.26 19.04 -14.61
CA PHE A 55 0.70 19.63 -13.68
C PHE A 55 0.95 21.11 -13.94
N ALA A 56 1.03 21.54 -15.22
CA ALA A 56 1.36 22.90 -15.59
C ALA A 56 0.20 23.89 -15.42
N ALA A 57 -1.04 23.48 -15.81
CA ALA A 57 -2.19 24.37 -15.88
C ALA A 57 -3.26 24.13 -14.79
N GLN A 58 -3.41 22.91 -14.29
CA GLN A 58 -4.57 22.51 -13.45
C GLN A 58 -4.24 22.29 -11.98
N LYS A 59 -3.05 22.69 -11.50
CA LYS A 59 -2.62 22.53 -10.11
C LYS A 59 -2.66 21.06 -9.60
N PHE A 60 -2.57 20.09 -10.49
CA PHE A 60 -2.66 18.65 -10.15
C PHE A 60 -1.62 18.22 -9.11
N GLY A 61 -0.50 18.93 -8.98
CA GLY A 61 0.46 18.72 -7.89
C GLY A 61 -0.15 18.87 -6.49
N PHE A 62 -1.15 19.75 -6.32
CA PHE A 62 -1.89 19.87 -5.07
C PHE A 62 -2.75 18.62 -4.81
N ASP A 63 -3.45 18.12 -5.82
CA ASP A 63 -4.25 16.90 -5.72
C ASP A 63 -3.41 15.68 -5.36
N VAL A 64 -2.25 15.53 -6.00
CA VAL A 64 -1.26 14.50 -5.66
C VAL A 64 -0.84 14.63 -4.19
N GLY A 65 -0.53 15.84 -3.73
CA GLY A 65 -0.17 16.11 -2.34
C GLY A 65 -1.28 15.73 -1.35
N MET A 66 -2.54 16.05 -1.68
CA MET A 66 -3.70 15.69 -0.86
C MET A 66 -3.91 14.18 -0.77
N THR A 67 -3.78 13.46 -1.89
CA THR A 67 -3.86 11.99 -1.91
C THR A 67 -2.74 11.38 -1.05
N ILE A 68 -1.49 11.87 -1.17
CA ILE A 68 -0.35 11.41 -0.35
C ILE A 68 -0.63 11.62 1.14
N TRP A 69 -1.09 12.82 1.52
CA TRP A 69 -1.43 13.15 2.89
C TRP A 69 -2.48 12.20 3.48
N ARG A 70 -3.55 11.93 2.74
CA ARG A 70 -4.63 11.02 3.16
C ARG A 70 -4.13 9.60 3.33
N VAL A 71 -3.36 9.07 2.37
CA VAL A 71 -2.81 7.72 2.45
C VAL A 71 -1.90 7.57 3.65
N LEU A 72 -0.94 8.48 3.80
CA LEU A 72 0.01 8.41 4.91
C LEU A 72 -0.67 8.63 6.26
N GLY A 73 -1.63 9.57 6.35
CA GLY A 73 -2.38 9.84 7.57
C GLY A 73 -3.22 8.65 8.03
N GLY A 74 -4.07 8.10 7.14
CA GLY A 74 -4.91 6.93 7.45
C GLY A 74 -4.08 5.69 7.77
N PHE A 75 -3.01 5.44 7.01
CA PHE A 75 -2.07 4.35 7.26
C PHE A 75 -1.33 4.51 8.59
N LEU A 76 -0.86 5.70 8.94
CA LEU A 76 -0.15 5.94 10.19
C LEU A 76 -1.06 5.68 11.39
N ILE A 77 -2.31 6.15 11.34
CA ILE A 77 -3.32 5.88 12.38
C ILE A 77 -3.52 4.35 12.52
N ALA A 78 -3.66 3.65 11.40
CA ALA A 78 -3.78 2.19 11.40
C ALA A 78 -2.54 1.52 12.01
N ALA A 79 -1.34 1.92 11.61
CA ALA A 79 -0.09 1.34 12.08
C ALA A 79 0.14 1.53 13.59
N VAL A 80 -0.15 2.74 14.11
CA VAL A 80 0.00 3.06 15.54
C VAL A 80 -0.88 2.17 16.42
N ILE A 81 -2.03 1.72 15.93
CA ILE A 81 -2.94 0.86 16.69
C ILE A 81 -2.71 -0.62 16.36
N ALA A 82 -2.56 -0.96 15.07
CA ALA A 82 -2.43 -2.35 14.61
C ALA A 82 -1.13 -3.01 15.07
N VAL A 83 0.00 -2.29 15.05
CA VAL A 83 1.29 -2.88 15.43
C VAL A 83 1.33 -3.27 16.91
N PRO A 84 0.98 -2.42 17.87
CA PRO A 84 0.92 -2.82 19.29
C PRO A 84 -0.09 -3.95 19.54
N LEU A 85 -1.28 -3.89 18.92
CA LEU A 85 -2.28 -4.95 19.05
C LEU A 85 -1.77 -6.27 18.47
N GLY A 86 -1.20 -6.27 17.27
CA GLY A 86 -0.64 -7.48 16.65
C GLY A 86 0.53 -8.07 17.44
N ILE A 87 1.39 -7.22 18.04
CA ILE A 87 2.44 -7.68 18.95
C ILE A 87 1.84 -8.34 20.18
N ALA A 88 0.82 -7.73 20.79
CA ALA A 88 0.15 -8.29 21.96
C ALA A 88 -0.53 -9.64 21.64
N MET A 89 -1.22 -9.74 20.51
CA MET A 89 -1.83 -10.98 20.03
C MET A 89 -0.77 -12.06 19.75
N GLY A 90 0.32 -11.72 19.06
CA GLY A 90 1.38 -12.68 18.73
C GLY A 90 2.17 -13.17 19.95
N ALA A 91 2.33 -12.30 20.96
CA ALA A 91 3.05 -12.66 22.20
C ALA A 91 2.19 -13.40 23.23
N TYR A 92 0.88 -13.10 23.33
CA TYR A 92 0.01 -13.60 24.37
C TYR A 92 -1.20 -14.35 23.78
N LYS A 93 -1.22 -15.69 23.91
CA LYS A 93 -2.28 -16.54 23.35
C LYS A 93 -3.71 -16.21 23.83
N PRO A 94 -3.97 -15.78 25.07
CA PRO A 94 -5.31 -15.33 25.48
C PRO A 94 -5.78 -14.08 24.73
N ILE A 95 -4.87 -13.15 24.43
CA ILE A 95 -5.18 -11.93 23.66
C ILE A 95 -5.47 -12.31 22.20
N GLU A 96 -4.65 -13.17 21.62
CA GLU A 96 -4.87 -13.71 20.28
C GLU A 96 -6.25 -14.37 20.19
N ALA A 97 -6.56 -15.32 21.07
CA ALA A 97 -7.84 -16.05 21.09
C ALA A 97 -9.06 -15.12 21.22
N PHE A 98 -8.91 -13.98 21.91
CA PHE A 98 -10.00 -13.02 22.07
C PHE A 98 -10.23 -12.16 20.81
N PHE A 99 -9.17 -11.65 20.17
CA PHE A 99 -9.29 -10.72 19.06
C PHE A 99 -9.29 -11.40 17.68
N GLU A 100 -8.59 -12.52 17.53
CA GLU A 100 -8.36 -13.17 16.24
C GLU A 100 -9.66 -13.50 15.48
N PRO A 101 -10.74 -14.04 16.09
CA PRO A 101 -11.96 -14.37 15.36
C PRO A 101 -12.59 -13.14 14.69
N PHE A 102 -12.59 -12.00 15.40
CA PHE A 102 -13.14 -10.76 14.87
C PHE A 102 -12.20 -10.13 13.79
N VAL A 103 -10.92 -10.05 14.07
CA VAL A 103 -9.94 -9.44 13.14
C VAL A 103 -9.84 -10.28 11.86
N SER A 104 -9.86 -11.61 11.98
CA SER A 104 -9.87 -12.54 10.85
C SER A 104 -11.12 -12.45 10.00
N PHE A 105 -12.30 -12.23 10.59
CA PHE A 105 -13.52 -11.95 9.86
C PHE A 105 -13.48 -10.58 9.19
N ALA A 106 -13.12 -9.53 9.95
CA ALA A 106 -13.20 -8.15 9.50
C ALA A 106 -12.28 -7.82 8.31
N ARG A 107 -11.13 -8.51 8.17
CA ARG A 107 -10.24 -8.31 7.02
C ARG A 107 -10.85 -8.68 5.67
N TYR A 108 -11.89 -9.51 5.65
CA TYR A 108 -12.61 -9.88 4.42
C TYR A 108 -13.67 -8.85 4.03
N LEU A 109 -14.00 -7.91 4.92
CA LEU A 109 -14.95 -6.85 4.60
C LEU A 109 -14.29 -5.83 3.69
N PRO A 110 -14.86 -5.53 2.52
CA PRO A 110 -14.28 -4.52 1.61
C PRO A 110 -14.35 -3.14 2.28
N ALA A 111 -13.20 -2.50 2.50
CA ALA A 111 -13.14 -1.17 3.12
C ALA A 111 -14.00 -0.13 2.36
N SER A 112 -14.07 -0.25 1.03
CA SER A 112 -14.90 0.59 0.17
C SER A 112 -16.41 0.45 0.43
N ALA A 113 -16.88 -0.70 0.90
CA ALA A 113 -18.29 -0.91 1.24
C ALA A 113 -18.73 -0.07 2.46
N PHE A 114 -17.79 0.38 3.29
CA PHE A 114 -18.10 1.26 4.42
C PHE A 114 -18.26 2.74 4.03
N ILE A 115 -17.90 3.14 2.81
CA ILE A 115 -17.94 4.56 2.40
C ILE A 115 -19.30 5.18 2.61
N PRO A 116 -20.44 4.60 2.14
CA PRO A 116 -21.76 5.20 2.36
C PRO A 116 -22.10 5.34 3.85
N LEU A 117 -21.72 4.37 4.67
CA LEU A 117 -21.97 4.38 6.10
C LEU A 117 -21.12 5.44 6.81
N LEU A 118 -19.86 5.58 6.41
CA LEU A 118 -18.97 6.62 6.93
C LEU A 118 -19.45 8.03 6.55
N ILE A 119 -19.99 8.20 5.35
CA ILE A 119 -20.61 9.48 4.96
C ILE A 119 -21.79 9.82 5.88
N LEU A 120 -22.60 8.86 6.25
CA LEU A 120 -23.73 9.07 7.19
C LEU A 120 -23.26 9.39 8.61
N TRP A 121 -22.15 8.77 9.07
CA TRP A 121 -21.70 8.94 10.45
C TRP A 121 -20.82 10.16 10.67
N VAL A 122 -19.89 10.42 9.75
CA VAL A 122 -18.86 11.48 9.90
C VAL A 122 -18.95 12.57 8.82
N GLY A 123 -19.92 12.44 7.90
CA GLY A 123 -20.08 13.38 6.79
C GLY A 123 -19.08 13.18 5.65
N ILE A 124 -19.24 13.96 4.59
CA ILE A 124 -18.32 14.04 3.46
C ILE A 124 -17.13 14.91 3.89
N GLY A 125 -15.92 14.36 3.91
CA GLY A 125 -14.74 15.13 4.31
C GLY A 125 -13.48 14.28 4.47
N GLU A 126 -12.46 14.84 5.09
CA GLU A 126 -11.17 14.17 5.29
C GLU A 126 -11.28 12.98 6.27
N ALA A 127 -12.11 13.13 7.33
CA ALA A 127 -12.32 12.06 8.31
C ALA A 127 -12.83 10.77 7.67
N GLN A 128 -13.77 10.87 6.74
CA GLN A 128 -14.29 9.71 5.99
C GLN A 128 -13.17 9.04 5.20
N LYS A 129 -12.34 9.79 4.46
CA LYS A 129 -11.26 9.26 3.63
C LYS A 129 -10.18 8.58 4.46
N LEU A 130 -9.74 9.23 5.54
CA LEU A 130 -8.77 8.66 6.48
C LEU A 130 -9.30 7.38 7.12
N THR A 131 -10.59 7.33 7.48
CA THR A 131 -11.19 6.15 8.10
C THR A 131 -11.30 4.97 7.13
N VAL A 132 -11.58 5.20 5.85
CA VAL A 132 -11.56 4.12 4.83
C VAL A 132 -10.18 3.48 4.73
N ILE A 133 -9.13 4.31 4.66
CA ILE A 133 -7.74 3.82 4.60
C ILE A 133 -7.39 3.08 5.91
N PHE A 134 -7.79 3.64 7.06
CA PHE A 134 -7.61 3.01 8.36
C PHE A 134 -8.21 1.60 8.38
N ILE A 135 -9.49 1.45 8.02
CA ILE A 135 -10.19 0.15 8.01
C ILE A 135 -9.47 -0.83 7.06
N GLY A 136 -9.12 -0.38 5.85
CA GLY A 136 -8.46 -1.22 4.86
C GLY A 136 -7.08 -1.72 5.27
N CYS A 137 -6.34 -0.91 6.05
CA CYS A 137 -4.99 -1.26 6.49
C CYS A 137 -4.95 -1.98 7.85
N PHE A 138 -5.83 -1.61 8.78
CA PHE A 138 -5.77 -2.00 10.19
C PHE A 138 -5.86 -3.51 10.40
N PHE A 139 -6.89 -4.16 9.89
CA PHE A 139 -7.12 -5.59 10.13
C PHE A 139 -6.04 -6.45 9.49
N GLN A 140 -5.66 -6.12 8.26
CA GLN A 140 -4.61 -6.84 7.54
C GLN A 140 -3.26 -6.71 8.26
N LEU A 141 -2.90 -5.49 8.68
CA LEU A 141 -1.65 -5.23 9.38
C LEU A 141 -1.60 -5.93 10.73
N THR A 142 -2.70 -5.90 11.49
CA THR A 142 -2.80 -6.57 12.79
C THR A 142 -2.49 -8.06 12.66
N LEU A 143 -3.11 -8.76 11.71
CA LEU A 143 -2.86 -10.18 11.50
C LEU A 143 -1.45 -10.48 11.02
N MET A 144 -0.92 -9.67 10.10
CA MET A 144 0.47 -9.86 9.64
C MET A 144 1.45 -9.73 10.80
N VAL A 145 1.30 -8.70 11.64
CA VAL A 145 2.15 -8.51 12.82
C VAL A 145 1.98 -9.65 13.81
N THR A 146 0.75 -10.12 14.06
CA THR A 146 0.48 -11.29 14.91
C THR A 146 1.23 -12.53 14.43
N MET A 147 1.14 -12.84 13.13
CA MET A 147 1.83 -14.00 12.54
C MET A 147 3.35 -13.88 12.63
N ILE A 148 3.90 -12.69 12.38
CA ILE A 148 5.34 -12.43 12.45
C ILE A 148 5.85 -12.64 13.88
N VAL A 149 5.18 -12.07 14.87
CA VAL A 149 5.60 -12.18 16.27
C VAL A 149 5.44 -13.62 16.79
N SER A 150 4.33 -14.30 16.49
CA SER A 150 4.12 -15.69 16.87
C SER A 150 5.07 -16.66 16.15
N GLY A 151 5.57 -16.31 14.98
CA GLY A 151 6.56 -17.06 14.21
C GLY A 151 7.99 -16.92 14.70
N THR A 152 8.25 -16.11 15.72
CA THR A 152 9.61 -15.96 16.29
C THR A 152 10.13 -17.31 16.83
N ARG A 153 11.41 -17.59 16.63
CA ARG A 153 12.08 -18.82 17.00
C ARG A 153 11.91 -19.13 18.50
N ARG A 154 11.30 -20.27 18.80
CA ARG A 154 11.04 -20.71 20.18
C ARG A 154 12.28 -20.93 21.01
N ASP A 155 13.38 -21.41 20.39
CA ASP A 155 14.66 -21.62 21.06
C ASP A 155 15.23 -20.32 21.66
N LEU A 156 15.04 -19.17 21.00
CA LEU A 156 15.44 -17.87 21.53
C LEU A 156 14.60 -17.45 22.75
N VAL A 157 13.32 -17.78 22.74
CA VAL A 157 12.40 -17.51 23.86
C VAL A 157 12.76 -18.38 25.06
N GLU A 158 12.99 -19.68 24.85
CA GLU A 158 13.40 -20.63 25.89
C GLU A 158 14.77 -20.27 26.50
N ALA A 159 15.73 -19.89 25.68
CA ALA A 159 17.02 -19.42 26.16
C ALA A 159 16.88 -18.17 27.04
N ALA A 160 16.02 -17.22 26.67
CA ALA A 160 15.78 -16.03 27.48
C ALA A 160 15.18 -16.37 28.86
N TYR A 161 14.23 -17.31 28.92
CA TYR A 161 13.68 -17.78 30.21
C TYR A 161 14.75 -18.50 31.06
N THR A 162 15.60 -19.34 30.45
CA THR A 162 16.72 -19.99 31.14
C THR A 162 17.69 -18.98 31.74
N LEU A 163 17.86 -17.83 31.09
CA LEU A 163 18.66 -16.70 31.60
C LEU A 163 17.92 -15.81 32.59
N GLY A 164 16.73 -16.23 33.08
CA GLY A 164 15.96 -15.53 34.10
C GLY A 164 15.12 -14.33 33.61
N CYS A 165 14.92 -14.18 32.29
CA CYS A 165 14.03 -13.15 31.77
C CYS A 165 12.57 -13.44 32.18
N LYS A 166 11.83 -12.40 32.59
CA LYS A 166 10.37 -12.45 32.75
C LYS A 166 9.68 -12.19 31.40
N ASP A 167 8.38 -12.50 31.27
CA ASP A 167 7.59 -12.36 30.04
C ASP A 167 7.79 -11.01 29.32
N THR A 168 7.68 -9.91 30.06
CA THR A 168 7.90 -8.55 29.50
C THR A 168 9.34 -8.36 28.99
N GLY A 169 10.32 -8.99 29.65
CA GLY A 169 11.73 -8.99 29.21
C GLY A 169 11.90 -9.76 27.91
N VAL A 170 11.25 -10.92 27.78
CA VAL A 170 11.26 -11.75 26.56
C VAL A 170 10.64 -10.95 25.40
N VAL A 171 9.48 -10.36 25.60
CA VAL A 171 8.81 -9.53 24.56
C VAL A 171 9.74 -8.40 24.10
N ARG A 172 10.30 -7.63 25.02
CA ARG A 172 11.06 -6.41 24.68
C ARG A 172 12.46 -6.69 24.14
N ARG A 173 13.14 -7.76 24.62
CA ARG A 173 14.55 -8.05 24.29
C ARG A 173 14.73 -9.11 23.22
N VAL A 174 13.71 -9.95 22.98
CA VAL A 174 13.79 -11.06 22.05
C VAL A 174 12.76 -10.91 20.93
N LEU A 175 11.48 -10.89 21.27
CA LEU A 175 10.41 -10.90 20.26
C LEU A 175 10.43 -9.61 19.40
N LEU A 176 10.42 -8.43 20.05
CA LEU A 176 10.37 -7.16 19.31
C LEU A 176 11.59 -6.94 18.40
N PRO A 177 12.85 -7.07 18.88
CA PRO A 177 13.99 -6.89 18.00
C PRO A 177 14.08 -7.96 16.90
N GLY A 178 13.67 -9.20 17.21
CA GLY A 178 13.66 -10.30 16.24
C GLY A 178 12.61 -10.11 15.14
N ALA A 179 11.43 -9.63 15.48
CA ALA A 179 10.30 -9.41 14.58
C ALA A 179 10.36 -8.05 13.84
N ALA A 180 11.11 -7.07 14.34
CA ALA A 180 11.09 -5.70 13.82
C ALA A 180 11.37 -5.59 12.31
N PRO A 181 12.33 -6.30 11.70
CA PRO A 181 12.57 -6.22 10.26
C PRO A 181 11.37 -6.73 9.43
N GLU A 182 10.73 -7.82 9.89
CA GLU A 182 9.57 -8.41 9.20
C GLU A 182 8.32 -7.54 9.40
N ILE A 183 8.14 -6.93 10.58
CA ILE A 183 7.08 -5.95 10.83
C ILE A 183 7.24 -4.73 9.91
N ALA A 184 8.46 -4.24 9.73
CA ALA A 184 8.72 -3.13 8.82
C ALA A 184 8.41 -3.50 7.35
N GLU A 185 8.63 -4.75 6.97
CA GLU A 185 8.26 -5.25 5.64
C GLU A 185 6.72 -5.39 5.51
N ALA A 186 6.02 -5.83 6.56
CA ALA A 186 4.56 -5.86 6.60
C ALA A 186 3.96 -4.45 6.48
N LEU A 187 4.52 -3.46 7.19
CA LEU A 187 4.14 -2.06 7.05
C LEU A 187 4.27 -1.56 5.61
N ARG A 188 5.38 -1.88 4.93
CA ARG A 188 5.62 -1.53 3.53
C ARG A 188 4.55 -2.13 2.61
N GLN A 189 4.24 -3.42 2.79
CA GLN A 189 3.24 -4.12 1.97
C GLN A 189 1.83 -3.56 2.17
N VAL A 190 1.44 -3.28 3.42
CA VAL A 190 0.11 -2.75 3.74
C VAL A 190 -0.03 -1.28 3.31
N LEU A 191 1.04 -0.48 3.34
CA LEU A 191 1.01 0.86 2.74
C LEU A 191 0.67 0.78 1.24
N GLY A 192 1.18 -0.23 0.54
CA GLY A 192 0.81 -0.49 -0.86
C GLY A 192 -0.71 -0.68 -1.07
N LEU A 193 -1.40 -1.32 -0.13
CA LEU A 193 -2.86 -1.44 -0.16
C LEU A 193 -3.56 -0.09 0.08
N GLY A 194 -2.99 0.77 0.92
CA GLY A 194 -3.52 2.11 1.17
C GLY A 194 -3.72 2.94 -0.11
N TRP A 195 -2.80 2.81 -1.07
CA TRP A 195 -2.91 3.47 -2.39
C TRP A 195 -4.08 2.97 -3.23
N THR A 196 -4.52 1.74 -3.04
CA THR A 196 -5.71 1.21 -3.75
C THR A 196 -7.01 1.68 -3.12
N TYR A 197 -7.06 1.79 -1.79
CA TYR A 197 -8.28 2.20 -1.08
C TYR A 197 -8.59 3.69 -1.24
N ILE A 198 -7.57 4.55 -1.32
CA ILE A 198 -7.78 6.00 -1.41
C ILE A 198 -8.53 6.41 -2.67
N ILE A 199 -8.25 5.78 -3.81
CA ILE A 199 -8.91 6.12 -5.06
C ILE A 199 -10.41 5.99 -4.91
N VAL A 200 -10.91 4.86 -4.38
CA VAL A 200 -12.35 4.66 -4.20
C VAL A 200 -12.94 5.66 -3.20
N ALA A 201 -12.18 6.02 -2.15
CA ALA A 201 -12.63 7.02 -1.17
C ALA A 201 -12.68 8.44 -1.76
N GLU A 202 -11.82 8.77 -2.72
CA GLU A 202 -11.79 10.07 -3.40
C GLU A 202 -12.78 10.17 -4.57
N LEU A 203 -13.17 9.06 -5.20
CA LEU A 203 -14.22 9.07 -6.23
C LEU A 203 -15.58 9.54 -5.69
N ILE A 204 -15.81 9.41 -4.37
CA ILE A 204 -17.10 9.76 -3.75
C ILE A 204 -16.95 11.01 -2.88
N GLY A 205 -17.41 12.15 -3.39
CA GLY A 205 -17.52 13.40 -2.63
C GLY A 205 -16.17 14.05 -2.24
N ALA A 206 -15.08 13.79 -2.96
CA ALA A 206 -13.86 14.56 -2.78
C ALA A 206 -13.94 15.89 -3.53
N SER A 207 -13.32 16.93 -2.99
CA SER A 207 -13.11 18.24 -3.63
C SER A 207 -11.65 18.44 -4.08
N SER A 208 -10.81 17.43 -3.90
CA SER A 208 -9.39 17.43 -4.28
C SER A 208 -8.86 16.01 -4.22
N GLY A 209 -7.74 15.76 -4.87
CA GLY A 209 -7.06 14.47 -4.91
C GLY A 209 -7.11 13.84 -6.30
N ILE A 210 -6.25 12.82 -6.51
CA ILE A 210 -6.15 12.13 -7.81
C ILE A 210 -7.49 11.48 -8.20
N GLY A 211 -8.22 10.87 -7.23
CA GLY A 211 -9.52 10.28 -7.49
C GLY A 211 -10.59 11.31 -7.88
N HIS A 212 -10.56 12.50 -7.27
CA HIS A 212 -11.43 13.62 -7.67
C HIS A 212 -11.13 14.04 -9.11
N MET A 213 -9.88 14.29 -9.47
CA MET A 213 -9.47 14.63 -10.84
C MET A 213 -9.92 13.54 -11.84
N ILE A 214 -9.84 12.26 -11.47
CA ILE A 214 -10.33 11.16 -12.32
C ILE A 214 -11.84 11.26 -12.52
N THR A 215 -12.63 11.59 -11.48
CA THR A 215 -14.08 11.74 -11.57
C THR A 215 -14.45 12.91 -12.48
N ASP A 216 -13.79 14.05 -12.34
CA ASP A 216 -14.02 15.23 -13.19
C ASP A 216 -13.66 14.93 -14.64
N SER A 217 -12.53 14.25 -14.86
CA SER A 217 -12.11 13.84 -16.21
C SER A 217 -13.08 12.82 -16.83
N GLN A 218 -13.68 11.94 -16.02
CA GLN A 218 -14.70 10.99 -16.48
C GLN A 218 -15.95 11.74 -16.95
N ALA A 219 -16.41 12.77 -16.21
CA ALA A 219 -17.55 13.58 -16.61
C ALA A 219 -17.32 14.32 -17.94
N LEU A 220 -16.06 14.66 -18.23
CA LEU A 220 -15.63 15.32 -19.49
C LEU A 220 -15.25 14.30 -20.57
N MET A 221 -15.32 13.00 -20.33
CA MET A 221 -14.86 11.93 -21.21
C MET A 221 -13.38 12.07 -21.64
N ALA A 222 -12.54 12.71 -20.80
CA ALA A 222 -11.12 12.93 -21.00
C ALA A 222 -10.32 11.71 -20.52
N THR A 223 -10.31 10.63 -21.31
CA THR A 223 -9.66 9.36 -20.94
C THR A 223 -8.15 9.47 -20.81
N ASP A 224 -7.52 10.39 -21.49
CA ASP A 224 -6.10 10.75 -21.38
C ASP A 224 -5.74 11.27 -19.99
N HIS A 225 -6.56 12.14 -19.39
CA HIS A 225 -6.41 12.60 -18.01
C HIS A 225 -6.61 11.45 -17.01
N ILE A 226 -7.62 10.59 -17.23
CA ILE A 226 -7.88 9.43 -16.36
C ILE A 226 -6.66 8.51 -16.33
N ILE A 227 -6.12 8.15 -17.52
CA ILE A 227 -4.96 7.27 -17.62
C ILE A 227 -3.71 7.95 -17.01
N ALA A 228 -3.53 9.25 -17.24
CA ALA A 228 -2.45 10.02 -16.61
C ALA A 228 -2.54 9.96 -15.07
N GLY A 229 -3.72 10.13 -14.49
CA GLY A 229 -3.95 9.98 -13.05
C GLY A 229 -3.61 8.59 -12.52
N ILE A 230 -4.02 7.53 -13.25
CA ILE A 230 -3.70 6.14 -12.88
C ILE A 230 -2.17 5.92 -12.92
N VAL A 231 -1.49 6.44 -13.92
CA VAL A 231 -0.02 6.34 -14.01
C VAL A 231 0.65 7.09 -12.86
N VAL A 232 0.20 8.30 -12.57
CA VAL A 232 0.76 9.12 -11.48
C VAL A 232 0.60 8.44 -10.12
N ILE A 233 -0.58 7.87 -9.80
CA ILE A 233 -0.74 7.16 -8.51
C ILE A 233 0.15 5.91 -8.45
N GLY A 234 0.30 5.19 -9.56
CA GLY A 234 1.23 4.06 -9.64
C GLY A 234 2.68 4.48 -9.39
N LEU A 235 3.11 5.63 -9.95
CA LEU A 235 4.45 6.18 -9.73
C LEU A 235 4.65 6.65 -8.28
N VAL A 236 3.67 7.30 -7.67
CA VAL A 236 3.72 7.73 -6.26
C VAL A 236 3.75 6.50 -5.34
N GLY A 237 2.93 5.48 -5.61
CA GLY A 237 2.96 4.21 -4.89
C GLY A 237 4.33 3.52 -4.99
N LEU A 238 4.89 3.44 -6.20
CA LEU A 238 6.24 2.88 -6.42
C LEU A 238 7.32 3.69 -5.70
N ALA A 239 7.26 5.02 -5.75
CA ALA A 239 8.21 5.88 -5.05
C ALA A 239 8.15 5.66 -3.54
N SER A 240 6.95 5.56 -2.96
CA SER A 240 6.76 5.26 -1.54
C SER A 240 7.32 3.89 -1.16
N ASP A 241 7.11 2.86 -1.99
CA ASP A 241 7.65 1.51 -1.80
C ASP A 241 9.18 1.49 -1.81
N LEU A 242 9.79 2.15 -2.79
CA LEU A 242 11.25 2.27 -2.89
C LEU A 242 11.85 3.04 -1.71
N LEU A 243 11.20 4.12 -1.28
CA LEU A 243 11.62 4.90 -0.13
C LEU A 243 11.57 4.05 1.14
N PHE A 244 10.47 3.34 1.36
CA PHE A 244 10.27 2.46 2.52
C PHE A 244 11.33 1.34 2.54
N LYS A 245 11.59 0.72 1.39
CA LYS A 245 12.62 -0.30 1.21
C LYS A 245 14.02 0.24 1.52
N GLN A 246 14.32 1.46 1.10
CA GLN A 246 15.60 2.12 1.38
C GLN A 246 15.78 2.38 2.89
N VAL A 247 14.72 2.86 3.56
CA VAL A 247 14.70 3.09 5.01
C VAL A 247 14.87 1.78 5.76
N ASN A 248 14.09 0.75 5.43
CA ASN A 248 14.20 -0.59 6.05
C ASN A 248 15.62 -1.16 5.92
N ARG A 249 16.21 -1.05 4.74
CA ARG A 249 17.57 -1.53 4.49
C ARG A 249 18.63 -0.82 5.36
N ARG A 250 18.42 0.46 5.68
CA ARG A 250 19.33 1.21 6.56
C ARG A 250 19.09 0.89 8.04
N LEU A 251 17.83 0.79 8.45
CA LEU A 251 17.45 0.54 9.84
C LEU A 251 17.78 -0.89 10.27
N PHE A 252 17.62 -1.87 9.38
CA PHE A 252 17.77 -3.30 9.68
C PHE A 252 18.91 -3.95 8.89
N ALA A 253 20.06 -3.27 8.80
CA ALA A 253 21.22 -3.76 8.07
C ALA A 253 21.69 -5.14 8.57
N TRP A 254 21.48 -5.46 9.84
CA TRP A 254 21.83 -6.75 10.44
C TRP A 254 20.94 -7.92 9.98
N SER A 255 19.72 -7.67 9.49
CA SER A 255 18.80 -8.73 9.02
C SER A 255 19.07 -9.15 7.56
N LEU A 256 19.85 -8.37 6.81
CA LEU A 256 20.14 -8.61 5.38
C LEU A 256 21.22 -9.67 5.15
N GLN A 257 21.79 -10.23 6.20
CA GLN A 257 22.85 -11.25 6.13
C GLN A 257 22.33 -12.69 6.24
N ARG A 258 21.02 -12.89 6.10
CA ARG A 258 20.39 -14.21 6.07
C ARG A 258 19.86 -14.59 4.70
#